data_b3b7af490a2c73c7fe493e7430a04532
#
_entry.id   b3b7af490a2c73c7fe493e7430a04532
#
_cell.length_a   1.000
_cell.length_b   1.000
_cell.length_c   1.000
_cell.angle_alpha   90.00
_cell.angle_beta   90.00
_cell.angle_gamma   90.00
#
_symmetry.space_group_name_H-M   'P 1'
#
loop_
_entity.id
_entity.type
_entity.pdbx_description
1 polymer ?
#
loop_
_entity_poly.entity_id
_entity_poly.type
_entity_poly.pdbx_seq_one_letter_code
_entity_poly.pdbx_strand_id
1 'polypeptide(L)'
;IYKGIDVKSPGQFYYKIEKQIQTGNQGKFVLLNWCTPNDVSGFMKKADEISDRFTPGKMAKYGMTDWGMATRIIPQNKSPLFFWDSYNSMEEVLNHLMFSSIVTEKEKAEISGYIPNGWDNRVIFEILAFTSPSN
;
A
#
# COMPACT_ATOMS: atom_id res chain seq x y z
N ILE A 1 -7.30 10.88 17.81
CA ILE A 1 -8.74 11.10 18.04
C ILE A 1 -9.33 11.69 16.78
N TYR A 2 -10.37 11.08 16.28
CA TYR A 2 -10.96 11.41 14.99
C TYR A 2 -12.14 12.35 15.16
N LYS A 3 -11.82 13.57 15.60
CA LYS A 3 -12.84 14.62 15.71
C LYS A 3 -13.30 15.02 14.30
N GLY A 4 -14.60 15.10 14.12
CA GLY A 4 -15.20 15.47 12.84
C GLY A 4 -15.51 14.30 11.90
N ILE A 5 -15.18 13.08 12.29
CA ILE A 5 -15.64 11.91 11.54
C ILE A 5 -17.08 11.64 11.89
N ASP A 6 -17.95 11.61 10.88
CA ASP A 6 -19.34 11.29 11.08
C ASP A 6 -19.49 9.79 11.40
N VAL A 7 -19.91 9.49 12.60
CA VAL A 7 -20.15 8.11 13.05
C VAL A 7 -21.26 7.41 12.28
N LYS A 8 -22.08 8.15 11.55
CA LYS A 8 -23.12 7.59 10.68
C LYS A 8 -22.57 7.18 9.33
N SER A 9 -21.36 7.60 8.98
CA SER A 9 -20.75 7.22 7.72
C SER A 9 -20.46 5.73 7.70
N PRO A 10 -20.95 4.98 6.69
CA PRO A 10 -20.67 3.55 6.57
C PRO A 10 -19.21 3.24 6.21
N GLY A 11 -18.39 4.28 5.98
CA GLY A 11 -17.03 4.16 5.52
C GLY A 11 -15.94 4.42 6.55
N GLN A 12 -16.24 4.32 7.85
CA GLN A 12 -15.19 4.45 8.86
C GLN A 12 -14.32 3.19 8.92
N PHE A 13 -13.03 3.38 8.67
CA PHE A 13 -12.04 2.31 8.73
C PHE A 13 -10.87 2.74 9.59
N TYR A 14 -10.45 1.86 10.48
CA TYR A 14 -9.29 2.07 11.34
C TYR A 14 -8.25 1.01 11.03
N TYR A 15 -7.02 1.46 10.82
CA TYR A 15 -5.89 0.60 10.48
C TYR A 15 -4.76 0.79 11.46
N LYS A 16 -4.05 -0.30 11.73
CA LYS A 16 -2.78 -0.28 12.42
C LYS A 16 -1.67 -0.42 11.38
N ILE A 17 -0.75 0.53 11.34
CA ILE A 17 0.42 0.46 10.48
C ILE A 17 1.36 -0.61 11.02
N GLU A 18 1.62 -1.63 10.22
CA GLU A 18 2.51 -2.73 10.58
C GLU A 18 3.94 -2.47 10.11
N LYS A 19 4.10 -1.86 8.93
CA LYS A 19 5.40 -1.51 8.38
C LYS A 19 5.27 -0.35 7.42
N GLN A 20 6.28 0.53 7.42
CA GLN A 20 6.36 1.63 6.46
C GLN A 20 7.82 1.85 6.08
N ILE A 21 8.06 2.07 4.79
CA ILE A 21 9.37 2.38 4.24
C ILE A 21 9.24 3.67 3.43
N GLN A 22 10.05 4.67 3.75
CA GLN A 22 10.03 5.98 3.12
C GLN A 22 11.41 6.33 2.56
N THR A 23 11.40 6.93 1.36
CA THR A 23 12.65 7.42 0.75
C THR A 23 13.05 8.81 1.22
N GLY A 24 12.15 9.52 1.88
CA GLY A 24 12.30 10.93 2.22
C GLY A 24 11.74 11.88 1.17
N ASN A 25 11.36 11.37 0.00
CA ASN A 25 10.70 12.13 -1.06
C ASN A 25 9.20 11.90 -0.99
N GLN A 26 8.42 12.94 -1.27
CA GLN A 26 6.97 12.82 -1.32
C GLN A 26 6.53 12.44 -2.72
N GLY A 27 5.71 11.39 -2.82
CA GLY A 27 5.08 11.01 -4.07
C GLY A 27 3.93 11.92 -4.44
N LYS A 28 3.57 11.90 -5.71
CA LYS A 28 2.40 12.62 -6.25
C LYS A 28 1.19 11.74 -6.42
N PHE A 29 1.40 10.44 -6.55
CA PHE A 29 0.34 9.45 -6.74
C PHE A 29 0.50 8.34 -5.72
N VAL A 30 -0.63 7.89 -5.18
CA VAL A 30 -0.67 6.79 -4.21
C VAL A 30 -1.58 5.71 -4.77
N LEU A 31 -1.05 4.50 -4.86
CA LEU A 31 -1.80 3.30 -5.17
C LEU A 31 -2.21 2.63 -3.86
N LEU A 32 -3.49 2.46 -3.64
CA LEU A 32 -4.05 1.79 -2.47
C LEU A 32 -4.59 0.42 -2.87
N ASN A 33 -4.25 -0.60 -2.09
CA ASN A 33 -4.63 -1.97 -2.35
C ASN A 33 -5.22 -2.61 -1.10
N TRP A 34 -6.43 -3.15 -1.19
CA TRP A 34 -7.07 -3.91 -0.12
C TRP A 34 -7.17 -5.37 -0.51
N CYS A 35 -6.95 -6.26 0.43
CA CYS A 35 -7.07 -7.69 0.17
C CYS A 35 -7.56 -8.50 1.37
N THR A 36 -8.08 -9.69 1.05
CA THR A 36 -8.52 -10.69 2.03
C THR A 36 -7.75 -11.98 1.74
N PRO A 37 -6.53 -12.13 2.28
CA PRO A 37 -5.74 -13.33 2.05
C PRO A 37 -6.37 -14.57 2.70
N ASN A 38 -6.09 -15.73 2.11
CA ASN A 38 -6.48 -17.01 2.68
C ASN A 38 -5.68 -17.35 3.97
N ASP A 39 -4.52 -16.74 4.12
CA ASP A 39 -3.67 -16.80 5.32
C ASP A 39 -3.10 -15.41 5.57
N VAL A 40 -3.76 -14.63 6.41
CA VAL A 40 -3.39 -13.24 6.70
C VAL A 40 -1.98 -13.15 7.30
N SER A 41 -1.68 -13.98 8.29
CA SER A 41 -0.38 -13.99 8.97
C SER A 41 0.74 -14.39 8.03
N GLY A 42 0.54 -15.42 7.23
CA GLY A 42 1.50 -15.87 6.22
C GLY A 42 1.75 -14.81 5.15
N PHE A 43 0.70 -14.15 4.67
CA PHE A 43 0.83 -13.05 3.70
C PHE A 43 1.61 -11.88 4.28
N MET A 44 1.31 -11.46 5.51
CA MET A 44 2.03 -10.38 6.18
C MET A 44 3.53 -10.69 6.30
N LYS A 45 3.86 -11.91 6.70
CA LYS A 45 5.24 -12.36 6.78
C LYS A 45 5.93 -12.31 5.41
N LYS A 46 5.24 -12.78 4.37
CA LYS A 46 5.78 -12.73 3.00
C LYS A 46 5.98 -11.28 2.53
N ALA A 47 5.04 -10.41 2.78
CA ALA A 47 5.15 -8.99 2.45
C ALA A 47 6.31 -8.31 3.19
N ASP A 48 6.51 -8.67 4.45
CA ASP A 48 7.64 -8.20 5.24
C ASP A 48 8.98 -8.64 4.62
N GLU A 49 9.11 -9.92 4.29
CA GLU A 49 10.30 -10.47 3.64
C GLU A 49 10.60 -9.77 2.29
N ILE A 50 9.59 -9.59 1.45
CA ILE A 50 9.73 -8.91 0.16
C ILE A 50 10.19 -7.47 0.36
N SER A 51 9.57 -6.76 1.28
CA SER A 51 9.84 -5.35 1.51
C SER A 51 11.20 -5.09 2.15
N ASP A 52 11.85 -6.08 2.74
CA ASP A 52 13.21 -5.95 3.27
C ASP A 52 14.23 -5.58 2.17
N ARG A 53 13.91 -5.83 0.90
CA ARG A 53 14.71 -5.42 -0.25
C ARG A 53 14.47 -3.98 -0.69
N PHE A 54 13.45 -3.33 -0.18
CA PHE A 54 13.05 -1.99 -0.62
C PHE A 54 13.96 -0.94 0.00
N THR A 55 15.18 -0.87 -0.47
CA THR A 55 16.09 0.22 -0.09
C THR A 55 15.69 1.51 -0.82
N PRO A 56 15.99 2.69 -0.26
CA PRO A 56 15.70 3.95 -0.95
C PRO A 56 16.22 4.00 -2.38
N GLY A 57 17.42 3.47 -2.65
CA GLY A 57 17.98 3.43 -3.99
C GLY A 57 17.20 2.53 -4.95
N LYS A 58 16.77 1.37 -4.49
CA LYS A 58 15.95 0.47 -5.31
C LYS A 58 14.56 1.05 -5.55
N MET A 59 13.95 1.63 -4.52
CA MET A 59 12.65 2.28 -4.65
C MET A 59 12.72 3.42 -5.66
N ALA A 60 13.72 4.28 -5.57
CA ALA A 60 13.92 5.40 -6.49
C ALA A 60 14.06 4.93 -7.96
N LYS A 61 14.73 3.80 -8.19
CA LYS A 61 14.88 3.21 -9.53
C LYS A 61 13.53 2.93 -10.20
N TYR A 62 12.52 2.59 -9.42
CA TYR A 62 11.16 2.32 -9.91
C TYR A 62 10.21 3.50 -9.71
N GLY A 63 10.72 4.66 -9.31
CA GLY A 63 9.92 5.85 -9.03
C GLY A 63 9.07 5.76 -7.77
N MET A 64 9.28 4.75 -6.96
CA MET A 64 8.56 4.54 -5.72
C MET A 64 9.16 5.44 -4.62
N THR A 65 8.29 6.15 -3.92
CA THR A 65 8.70 7.08 -2.85
C THR A 65 8.34 6.59 -1.46
N ASP A 66 7.35 5.70 -1.37
CA ASP A 66 6.85 5.19 -0.10
C ASP A 66 6.18 3.84 -0.32
N TRP A 67 6.24 3.00 0.69
CA TRP A 67 5.52 1.72 0.73
C TRP A 67 5.07 1.45 2.16
N GLY A 68 3.89 0.86 2.31
CA GLY A 68 3.42 0.47 3.63
C GLY A 68 2.41 -0.64 3.62
N MET A 69 2.28 -1.24 4.80
CA MET A 69 1.34 -2.31 5.10
C MET A 69 0.63 -2.01 6.41
N ALA A 70 -0.68 -2.18 6.42
CA ALA A 70 -1.50 -1.98 7.59
C ALA A 70 -2.54 -3.09 7.74
N THR A 71 -2.94 -3.34 8.98
CA THR A 71 -4.03 -4.26 9.30
C THR A 71 -5.27 -3.47 9.70
N ARG A 72 -6.42 -3.98 9.27
CA ARG A 72 -7.70 -3.35 9.61
C ARG A 72 -8.12 -3.74 11.02
N ILE A 73 -8.42 -2.73 11.83
CA ILE A 73 -8.94 -2.93 13.18
C ILE A 73 -10.48 -2.97 13.15
N ILE A 74 -11.09 -2.04 12.42
CA ILE A 74 -12.55 -1.89 12.32
C ILE A 74 -12.92 -1.53 10.87
N PRO A 75 -13.92 -2.18 10.27
CA PRO A 75 -14.57 -3.42 10.67
C PRO A 75 -13.66 -4.64 10.40
N GLN A 76 -13.71 -5.63 11.26
CA GLN A 76 -12.84 -6.82 11.19
C GLN A 76 -13.19 -7.78 10.04
N ASN A 77 -14.40 -7.72 9.53
CA ASN A 77 -14.94 -8.68 8.56
C ASN A 77 -14.74 -8.30 7.10
N LYS A 78 -13.91 -7.29 6.83
CA LYS A 78 -13.66 -6.82 5.46
C LYS A 78 -12.18 -6.52 5.27
N SER A 79 -11.62 -6.97 4.15
CA SER A 79 -10.27 -6.67 3.72
C SER A 79 -9.29 -6.42 4.89
N PRO A 80 -8.85 -7.47 5.57
CA PRO A 80 -8.04 -7.32 6.79
C PRO A 80 -6.68 -6.66 6.55
N LEU A 81 -6.18 -6.69 5.32
CA LEU A 81 -4.91 -6.07 4.94
C LEU A 81 -5.10 -4.96 3.92
N PHE A 82 -4.24 -3.97 4.08
CA PHE A 82 -4.19 -2.79 3.24
C PHE A 82 -2.73 -2.46 2.96
N PHE A 83 -2.42 -2.20 1.69
CA PHE A 83 -1.09 -1.79 1.24
C PHE A 83 -1.17 -0.47 0.51
N TRP A 84 -0.14 0.35 0.61
CA TRP A 84 0.00 1.54 -0.22
C TRP A 84 1.39 1.64 -0.80
N ASP A 85 1.45 2.14 -2.03
CA ASP A 85 2.67 2.47 -2.74
C ASP A 85 2.54 3.88 -3.28
N SER A 86 3.54 4.72 -3.07
CA SER A 86 3.55 6.08 -3.60
C SER A 86 4.60 6.22 -4.70
N TYR A 87 4.27 7.03 -5.71
CA TYR A 87 5.10 7.23 -6.90
C TYR A 87 5.19 8.69 -7.29
N ASN A 88 6.26 9.04 -8.04
CA ASN A 88 6.48 10.42 -8.52
C ASN A 88 5.51 10.81 -9.65
N SER A 89 5.06 9.85 -10.44
CA SER A 89 4.23 10.09 -11.62
C SER A 89 3.22 8.97 -11.86
N MET A 90 2.18 9.27 -12.63
CA MET A 90 1.21 8.27 -13.07
C MET A 90 1.86 7.23 -13.98
N GLU A 91 2.81 7.62 -14.80
CA GLU A 91 3.56 6.68 -15.65
C GLU A 91 4.24 5.60 -14.81
N GLU A 92 4.86 5.98 -13.70
CA GLU A 92 5.52 5.04 -12.81
C GLU A 92 4.53 4.11 -12.08
N VAL A 93 3.34 4.62 -11.73
CA VAL A 93 2.25 3.77 -11.23
C VAL A 93 1.86 2.73 -12.27
N LEU A 94 1.64 3.16 -13.51
CA LEU A 94 1.25 2.24 -14.60
C LEU A 94 2.35 1.23 -14.92
N ASN A 95 3.60 1.65 -14.89
CA ASN A 95 4.74 0.74 -15.07
C ASN A 95 4.76 -0.35 -13.99
N HIS A 96 4.54 0.03 -12.74
CA HIS A 96 4.44 -0.92 -11.63
C HIS A 96 3.31 -1.95 -11.85
N LEU A 97 2.16 -1.48 -12.29
CA LEU A 97 0.99 -2.34 -12.48
C LEU A 97 1.09 -3.26 -13.71
N MET A 98 1.71 -2.79 -14.79
CA MET A 98 1.60 -3.43 -16.11
C MET A 98 2.92 -4.00 -16.64
N PHE A 99 4.07 -3.48 -16.21
CA PHE A 99 5.33 -3.83 -16.83
C PHE A 99 6.39 -4.24 -15.80
N SER A 100 7.14 -3.28 -15.32
CA SER A 100 8.30 -3.50 -14.45
C SER A 100 8.02 -3.02 -13.04
N SER A 101 8.22 -3.89 -12.08
CA SER A 101 7.96 -3.61 -10.66
C SER A 101 9.17 -3.97 -9.82
N ILE A 102 9.30 -3.31 -8.67
CA ILE A 102 10.25 -3.68 -7.63
C ILE A 102 9.96 -5.09 -7.09
N VAL A 103 8.71 -5.54 -7.21
CA VAL A 103 8.29 -6.90 -6.88
C VAL A 103 8.57 -7.81 -8.08
N THR A 104 9.34 -8.86 -7.87
CA THR A 104 9.71 -9.80 -8.94
C THR A 104 8.54 -10.67 -9.39
N GLU A 105 8.64 -11.28 -10.57
CA GLU A 105 7.60 -12.19 -11.06
C GLU A 105 7.41 -13.39 -10.13
N LYS A 106 8.48 -13.90 -9.54
CA LYS A 106 8.41 -14.97 -8.55
C LYS A 106 7.61 -14.52 -7.32
N GLU A 107 7.92 -13.33 -6.81
CA GLU A 107 7.22 -12.77 -5.66
C GLU A 107 5.74 -12.48 -5.97
N LYS A 108 5.44 -12.01 -7.18
CA LYS A 108 4.05 -11.83 -7.63
C LYS A 108 3.28 -13.15 -7.62
N ALA A 109 3.92 -14.23 -8.06
CA ALA A 109 3.30 -15.56 -8.03
C ALA A 109 3.05 -16.04 -6.59
N GLU A 110 3.98 -15.79 -5.68
CA GLU A 110 3.82 -16.11 -4.26
C GLU A 110 2.66 -15.30 -3.65
N ILE A 111 2.59 -14.01 -3.95
CA ILE A 111 1.48 -13.12 -3.52
C ILE A 111 0.16 -13.67 -4.04
N SER A 112 0.09 -14.06 -5.31
CA SER A 112 -1.13 -14.60 -5.91
C SER A 112 -1.63 -15.86 -5.21
N GLY A 113 -0.73 -16.65 -4.64
CA GLY A 113 -1.09 -17.82 -3.84
C GLY A 113 -1.85 -17.46 -2.55
N TYR A 114 -1.59 -16.29 -1.98
CA TYR A 114 -2.30 -15.79 -0.79
C TYR A 114 -3.62 -15.11 -1.12
N ILE A 115 -3.72 -14.51 -2.31
CA ILE A 115 -4.93 -13.80 -2.77
C ILE A 115 -5.41 -14.38 -4.11
N PRO A 116 -5.89 -15.64 -4.12
CA PRO A 116 -6.26 -16.32 -5.37
C PRO A 116 -7.36 -15.59 -6.15
N ASN A 117 -8.19 -14.80 -5.49
CA ASN A 117 -9.24 -13.99 -6.10
C ASN A 117 -8.79 -12.56 -6.42
N GLY A 118 -7.50 -12.26 -6.23
CA GLY A 118 -6.93 -10.94 -6.46
C GLY A 118 -7.17 -9.95 -5.33
N TRP A 119 -7.00 -8.68 -5.65
CA TRP A 119 -7.24 -7.58 -4.72
C TRP A 119 -8.74 -7.31 -4.62
N ASP A 120 -9.23 -7.03 -3.41
CA ASP A 120 -10.63 -6.70 -3.18
C ASP A 120 -10.97 -5.34 -3.81
N ASN A 121 -10.03 -4.40 -3.69
CA ASN A 121 -10.15 -3.08 -4.28
C ASN A 121 -8.76 -2.48 -4.51
N ARG A 122 -8.64 -1.67 -5.56
CA ARG A 122 -7.43 -0.91 -5.90
C ARG A 122 -7.86 0.48 -6.33
N VAL A 123 -7.22 1.50 -5.76
CA VAL A 123 -7.54 2.90 -6.06
C VAL A 123 -6.24 3.68 -6.22
N ILE A 124 -6.22 4.60 -7.18
CA ILE A 124 -5.11 5.52 -7.37
C ILE A 124 -5.59 6.91 -6.98
N PHE A 125 -4.85 7.57 -6.10
CA PHE A 125 -5.09 8.95 -5.71
C PHE A 125 -3.94 9.83 -6.19
N GLU A 126 -4.28 11.02 -6.69
CA GLU A 126 -3.32 12.09 -6.90
C GLU A 126 -3.28 12.99 -5.67
N ILE A 127 -2.08 13.31 -5.20
CA ILE A 127 -1.89 14.28 -4.13
C ILE A 127 -1.84 15.67 -4.78
N LEU A 128 -2.97 16.39 -4.77
CA LEU A 128 -3.10 17.68 -5.44
C LEU A 128 -2.45 18.82 -4.67
N ALA A 129 -2.48 18.76 -3.35
CA ALA A 129 -1.90 19.80 -2.51
C ALA A 129 -1.38 19.18 -1.23
N PHE A 130 -0.16 19.56 -0.89
CA PHE A 130 0.41 19.23 0.39
C PHE A 130 1.04 20.50 0.95
N THR A 131 0.54 20.96 2.08
CA THR A 131 1.13 22.06 2.82
C THR A 131 1.66 21.54 4.13
N SER A 132 2.96 21.65 4.32
CA SER A 132 3.51 21.46 5.64
C SER A 132 2.96 22.53 6.58
N PRO A 133 2.67 22.21 7.84
CA PRO A 133 2.36 23.25 8.81
C PRO A 133 3.49 24.27 8.80
N SER A 134 3.13 25.54 8.61
CA SER A 134 4.12 26.61 8.70
C SER A 134 4.63 26.69 10.14
N ASN A 135 5.92 26.73 10.27
CA ASN A 135 6.54 26.92 11.58
C ASN A 135 6.42 28.38 12.03
#